data_973df535202991800ade9f490eb9891d
#
_entry.id   973df535202991800ade9f490eb9891d
#
_cell.length_a   1.000
_cell.length_b   1.000
_cell.length_c   1.000
_cell.angle_alpha   90.00
_cell.angle_beta   90.00
_cell.angle_gamma   90.00
#
_symmetry.space_group_name_H-M   'P 1'
#
loop_
_entity.id
_entity.type
_entity.pdbx_description
1 polymer ?
#
loop_
_entity_poly.entity_id
_entity_poly.type
_entity_poly.pdbx_seq_one_letter_code
_entity_poly.pdbx_strand_id
1 'polypeptide(L)' 'MNLEQYKAEASRLKRELKNLNTSRVSLTDPEEIEAARAQVHKMQVEYNDVLQKIKEIKDDYEWKKSIDREFNAFM' A
#
# COMPACT_ATOMS: atom_id res chain seq x y z
N MET A 1 -0.40 -13.38 -4.99
CA MET A 1 -1.45 -12.74 -4.14
C MET A 1 -2.53 -12.14 -5.03
N ASN A 2 -3.78 -12.23 -4.62
CA ASN A 2 -4.89 -11.59 -5.34
C ASN A 2 -5.13 -10.18 -4.79
N LEU A 3 -6.07 -9.45 -5.41
CA LEU A 3 -6.38 -8.07 -5.04
C LEU A 3 -6.80 -7.94 -3.56
N GLU A 4 -7.61 -8.86 -3.07
CA GLU A 4 -8.06 -8.82 -1.67
C GLU A 4 -6.92 -9.02 -0.69
N GLN A 5 -5.98 -9.90 -1.01
CA GLN A 5 -4.78 -10.12 -0.20
C GLN A 5 -3.91 -8.86 -0.17
N TYR A 6 -3.74 -8.18 -1.30
CA TYR A 6 -3.00 -6.92 -1.36
C TYR A 6 -3.69 -5.81 -0.56
N LYS A 7 -5.02 -5.73 -0.63
CA LYS A 7 -5.79 -4.76 0.15
C LYS A 7 -5.64 -5.02 1.65
N ALA A 8 -5.70 -6.28 2.06
CA ALA A 8 -5.51 -6.66 3.47
C ALA A 8 -4.11 -6.30 3.94
N GLU A 9 -3.08 -6.57 3.13
CA GLU A 9 -1.70 -6.22 3.43
C GLU A 9 -1.52 -4.70 3.55
N ALA A 10 -2.11 -3.93 2.65
CA ALA A 10 -2.07 -2.47 2.69
C ALA A 10 -2.71 -1.93 3.96
N SER A 11 -3.85 -2.49 4.38
CA SER A 11 -4.53 -2.09 5.61
C SER A 11 -3.67 -2.39 6.84
N ARG A 12 -3.02 -3.56 6.86
CA ARG A 12 -2.12 -3.95 7.94
C ARG A 12 -0.94 -3.01 8.05
N LEU A 13 -0.28 -2.73 6.94
CA LEU A 13 0.87 -1.82 6.88
C LEU A 13 0.49 -0.40 7.29
N LYS A 14 -0.66 0.08 6.84
CA LYS A 14 -1.15 1.40 7.21
C LYS A 14 -1.36 1.50 8.72
N ARG A 15 -1.94 0.47 9.34
CA ARG A 15 -2.16 0.43 10.79
C ARG A 15 -0.85 0.41 11.55
N GLU A 16 0.12 -0.41 11.10
CA GLU A 16 1.43 -0.48 11.74
C GLU A 16 2.20 0.84 11.62
N LEU A 17 2.15 1.50 10.46
CA LEU A 17 2.74 2.82 10.26
C LEU A 17 2.14 3.86 11.21
N LYS A 18 0.83 3.86 11.37
CA LYS A 18 0.15 4.77 12.28
C LYS A 18 0.60 4.53 13.74
N ASN A 19 0.70 3.26 14.14
CA ASN A 19 1.15 2.89 15.48
C ASN A 19 2.61 3.31 15.71
N LEU A 20 3.48 3.09 14.74
CA LEU A 20 4.88 3.49 14.83
C LEU A 20 5.03 5.01 14.94
N ASN A 21 4.28 5.77 14.14
CA ASN A 21 4.31 7.23 14.20
C ASN A 21 3.83 7.75 15.55
N THR A 22 2.79 7.13 16.12
CA THR A 22 2.30 7.48 17.45
C THR A 22 3.31 7.16 18.54
N SER A 23 3.95 5.99 18.48
CA SER A 23 4.99 5.58 19.43
C SER A 23 6.21 6.49 19.34
N ARG A 24 6.56 6.96 18.13
CA ARG A 24 7.73 7.82 17.88
C ARG A 24 7.62 9.16 18.60
N VAL A 25 6.41 9.68 18.79
CA VAL A 25 6.19 10.97 19.44
C VAL A 25 6.67 10.96 20.92
N SER A 26 6.66 9.81 21.58
CA SER A 26 7.07 9.66 22.97
C SER A 26 8.56 9.34 23.14
N LEU A 27 9.31 9.13 22.06
CA LEU A 27 10.74 8.82 22.13
C LEU A 27 11.56 10.09 22.36
N THR A 28 12.53 10.01 23.28
CA THR A 28 13.42 11.13 23.59
C THR A 28 14.88 10.82 23.28
N ASP A 29 15.26 9.55 23.14
CA ASP A 29 16.62 9.11 22.84
C ASP A 29 16.87 9.27 21.32
N PRO A 30 17.95 10.01 20.91
CA PRO A 30 18.26 10.17 19.50
C PRO A 30 18.49 8.86 18.74
N GLU A 31 19.09 7.86 19.39
CA GLU A 31 19.32 6.55 18.77
C GLU A 31 18.00 5.82 18.51
N GLU A 32 17.09 5.87 19.46
CA GLU A 32 15.76 5.26 19.32
C GLU A 32 14.94 5.98 18.25
N ILE A 33 15.03 7.31 18.19
CA ILE A 33 14.33 8.11 17.17
C ILE A 33 14.84 7.72 15.79
N GLU A 34 16.16 7.57 15.64
CA GLU A 34 16.75 7.22 14.36
C GLU A 34 16.37 5.80 13.92
N ALA A 35 16.38 4.85 14.85
CA ALA A 35 15.95 3.48 14.59
C ALA A 35 14.47 3.42 14.20
N ALA A 36 13.61 4.16 14.88
CA ALA A 36 12.20 4.24 14.58
C ALA A 36 11.97 4.86 13.20
N ARG A 37 12.73 5.89 12.87
CA ARG A 37 12.65 6.55 11.56
C ARG A 37 13.02 5.59 10.43
N ALA A 38 14.09 4.80 10.61
CA ALA A 38 14.52 3.81 9.63
C ALA A 38 13.44 2.74 9.42
N GLN A 39 12.80 2.27 10.50
CA GLN A 39 11.74 1.29 10.43
C GLN A 39 10.51 1.83 9.73
N VAL A 40 10.10 3.06 10.03
CA VAL A 40 8.98 3.74 9.37
C VAL A 40 9.26 3.87 7.87
N HIS A 41 10.48 4.25 7.50
CA HIS A 41 10.86 4.37 6.10
C HIS A 41 10.74 3.03 5.37
N LYS A 42 11.24 1.95 5.97
CA LYS A 42 11.17 0.60 5.39
C LYS A 42 9.72 0.17 5.18
N MET A 43 8.87 0.38 6.17
CA MET A 43 7.46 0.05 6.07
C MET A 43 6.72 0.93 5.06
N GLN A 44 7.11 2.19 4.95
CA GLN A 44 6.54 3.10 3.97
C GLN A 44 6.83 2.63 2.55
N VAL A 45 8.04 2.15 2.30
CA VAL A 45 8.42 1.57 0.99
C VAL A 45 7.59 0.33 0.70
N GLU A 46 7.43 -0.58 1.67
CA GLU A 46 6.60 -1.78 1.52
C GLU A 46 5.14 -1.41 1.23
N TYR A 47 4.61 -0.42 1.93
CA TYR A 47 3.25 0.06 1.74
C TYR A 47 3.05 0.63 0.34
N ASN A 48 4.00 1.44 -0.12
CA ASN A 48 3.95 2.02 -1.47
C ASN A 48 4.01 0.93 -2.54
N ASP A 49 4.82 -0.11 -2.34
CA ASP A 49 4.91 -1.25 -3.26
C ASP A 49 3.57 -1.99 -3.35
N VAL A 50 2.92 -2.23 -2.22
CA VAL A 50 1.61 -2.89 -2.18
C VAL A 50 0.56 -2.03 -2.87
N LEU A 51 0.56 -0.71 -2.63
CA LEU A 51 -0.36 0.20 -3.30
C LEU A 51 -0.15 0.20 -4.82
N GLN A 52 1.11 0.13 -5.27
CA GLN A 52 1.43 0.04 -6.69
C GLN A 52 0.88 -1.25 -7.30
N LYS A 53 1.00 -2.38 -6.60
CA LYS A 53 0.44 -3.66 -7.06
C LYS A 53 -1.08 -3.60 -7.17
N ILE A 54 -1.75 -2.98 -6.20
CA ILE A 54 -3.20 -2.79 -6.22
C ILE A 54 -3.60 -1.95 -7.44
N LYS A 55 -2.87 -0.87 -7.69
CA LYS A 55 -3.14 0.00 -8.83
C LYS A 55 -2.97 -0.74 -10.14
N GLU A 56 -1.93 -1.54 -10.30
CA GLU A 56 -1.69 -2.33 -11.50
C GLU A 56 -2.83 -3.32 -11.77
N ILE A 57 -3.30 -4.00 -10.73
CA ILE A 57 -4.42 -4.95 -10.85
C ILE A 57 -5.71 -4.22 -11.25
N LYS A 58 -5.99 -3.08 -10.63
CA LYS A 58 -7.19 -2.28 -10.94
C LYS A 58 -7.14 -1.73 -12.37
N ASP A 59 -5.99 -1.23 -12.78
CA ASP A 59 -5.82 -0.70 -14.13
C ASP A 59 -6.05 -1.79 -15.18
N ASP A 60 -5.50 -2.99 -14.96
CA ASP A 60 -5.72 -4.15 -15.85
C ASP A 60 -7.20 -4.51 -15.91
N TYR A 61 -7.88 -4.52 -14.78
CA TYR A 61 -9.30 -4.84 -14.71
C TYR A 61 -10.13 -3.79 -15.47
N GLU A 62 -9.87 -2.52 -15.25
CA GLU A 62 -10.56 -1.42 -15.92
C GLU A 62 -10.31 -1.45 -17.42
N TRP A 63 -9.10 -1.76 -17.84
CA TRP A 63 -8.73 -1.86 -19.24
C TRP A 63 -9.52 -2.99 -19.94
N LYS A 64 -9.59 -4.17 -19.33
CA LYS A 64 -10.36 -5.29 -19.84
C LYS A 64 -11.85 -4.95 -19.95
N LYS A 65 -12.37 -4.24 -18.97
CA LYS A 65 -13.75 -3.83 -18.95
C LYS A 65 -14.06 -2.84 -20.08
N SER A 66 -13.15 -1.91 -20.37
CA SER A 66 -13.25 -0.98 -21.48
C SER A 66 -13.26 -1.72 -22.83
N ILE A 67 -12.38 -2.69 -23.01
CA ILE A 67 -12.31 -3.49 -24.24
C ILE A 67 -13.63 -4.25 -24.45
N ASP A 68 -14.14 -4.91 -23.43
CA ASP A 68 -15.40 -5.65 -23.51
C ASP A 68 -16.56 -4.73 -23.87
N ARG A 69 -16.57 -3.52 -23.34
CA ARG A 69 -17.60 -2.53 -23.65
C ARG A 69 -17.51 -2.08 -25.10
N GLU A 70 -16.30 -1.80 -25.61
CA GLU A 70 -16.10 -1.42 -27.00
C GLU A 70 -16.47 -2.57 -27.95
N PHE A 71 -16.09 -3.78 -27.57
CA PHE A 71 -16.41 -4.97 -28.36
C PHE A 71 -17.91 -5.18 -28.47
N ASN A 72 -18.63 -4.99 -27.37
CA ASN A 72 -20.11 -5.13 -27.36
C ASN A 72 -20.80 -4.02 -28.16
N ALA A 73 -20.19 -2.84 -28.25
CA ALA A 73 -20.72 -1.74 -29.03
C ALA A 73 -20.69 -2.01 -30.55
N PHE A 74 -19.82 -2.90 -30.99
CA PHE A 74 -19.72 -3.30 -32.39
C PHE A 74 -20.66 -4.42 -32.76
N MET A 75 -21.27 -5.05 -31.81
CA MET A 75 -22.27 -6.08 -32.04
C MET A 75 -23.70 -5.55 -31.89
#